data_2587f462ca1973c8270af6ad9c2a4d3d
#
_entry.id   2587f462ca1973c8270af6ad9c2a4d3d
#
_cell.length_a   1.000
_cell.length_b   1.000
_cell.length_c   1.000
_cell.angle_alpha   90.00
_cell.angle_beta   90.00
_cell.angle_gamma   90.00
#
_symmetry.space_group_name_H-M   'P 1'
#
loop_
_entity.id
_entity.type
_entity.pdbx_description
1 polymer ?
#
loop_
_entity_poly.entity_id
_entity_poly.type
_entity_poly.pdbx_seq_one_letter_code
_entity_poly.pdbx_strand_id
1 'polypeptide(L)'
;MMKDGLYASSFALFSSTLLALVMVTKRQKNNNVGLIVLFFISAFFLCFIRHNGIFVVVPTALFLIGYLGLQKSKSCKPLVMSFCLLLFLVLSSNYYLKNVLHVKPSPTRETFALLGQPIAKAWMENKHSFDASMLKEMEKVFYDSEKILTDYNPQLYDPVKHQIRKEASPKDVAQLAFKVCKQFPKSCIKGLISHSYLYFYPFANNNVMAPFYWWIETGAPNIGKFKLQYTFSSRWRERVTNYGYIWVEKMPFSFVTRPYLPTYLAILLGVLIIFRRSAAGMILVLPIFLTLTLNILSPVNGDFRYQLPLLAVVPMMILWLVMFGQEGSTKVQKKILLTRA
;
A
#
# COMPACT_ATOMS: atom_id res chain seq x y z
N MET A 1 -10.60 10.70 -3.23
CA MET A 1 -9.53 11.60 -2.79
C MET A 1 -9.48 11.81 -1.28
N MET A 2 -10.58 12.22 -0.65
CA MET A 2 -10.59 12.44 0.82
C MET A 2 -10.13 11.22 1.64
N LYS A 3 -10.61 10.03 1.27
CA LYS A 3 -10.22 8.75 1.90
C LYS A 3 -8.71 8.49 1.86
N ASP A 4 -8.07 8.76 0.73
CA ASP A 4 -6.66 8.47 0.54
C ASP A 4 -5.76 9.46 1.27
N GLY A 5 -6.15 10.74 1.32
CA GLY A 5 -5.50 11.77 2.14
C GLY A 5 -5.60 11.46 3.63
N LEU A 6 -6.78 11.06 4.11
CA LEU A 6 -6.97 10.64 5.51
C LEU A 6 -6.13 9.40 5.85
N TYR A 7 -6.05 8.43 4.94
CA TYR A 7 -5.21 7.26 5.13
C TYR A 7 -3.73 7.64 5.22
N ALA A 8 -3.24 8.49 4.32
CA ALA A 8 -1.85 8.95 4.32
C ALA A 8 -1.51 9.75 5.60
N SER A 9 -2.41 10.62 6.05
CA SER A 9 -2.22 11.37 7.31
C SER A 9 -2.21 10.45 8.53
N SER A 10 -3.11 9.45 8.57
CA SER A 10 -3.12 8.43 9.62
C SER A 10 -1.86 7.58 9.60
N PHE A 11 -1.33 7.27 8.41
CA PHE A 11 -0.08 6.53 8.26
C PHE A 11 1.14 7.33 8.72
N ALA A 12 1.18 8.63 8.41
CA ALA A 12 2.21 9.53 8.90
C ALA A 12 2.18 9.63 10.44
N LEU A 13 1.00 9.79 11.04
CA LEU A 13 0.83 9.83 12.48
C LEU A 13 1.22 8.49 13.13
N PHE A 14 0.79 7.37 12.57
CA PHE A 14 1.15 6.02 13.01
C PHE A 14 2.67 5.82 13.02
N SER A 15 3.33 6.17 11.92
CA SER A 15 4.78 6.02 11.78
C SER A 15 5.55 6.97 12.69
N SER A 16 5.06 8.20 12.88
CA SER A 16 5.66 9.18 13.80
C SER A 16 5.52 8.76 15.26
N THR A 17 4.36 8.25 15.67
CA THR A 17 4.15 7.74 17.02
C THR A 17 4.93 6.45 17.28
N LEU A 18 5.06 5.59 16.28
CA LEU A 18 5.95 4.42 16.32
C LEU A 18 7.40 4.83 16.58
N LEU A 19 7.90 5.80 15.82
CA LEU A 19 9.24 6.35 16.01
C LEU A 19 9.41 6.92 17.43
N ALA A 20 8.47 7.75 17.88
CA ALA A 20 8.50 8.36 19.20
C ALA A 20 8.50 7.30 20.33
N LEU A 21 7.67 6.27 20.24
CA LEU A 21 7.64 5.16 21.20
C LEU A 21 8.98 4.44 21.30
N VAL A 22 9.58 4.12 20.15
CA VAL A 22 10.88 3.46 20.10
C VAL A 22 11.99 4.33 20.68
N MET A 23 12.00 5.64 20.37
CA MET A 23 12.99 6.60 20.89
C MET A 23 12.89 6.80 22.38
N VAL A 24 11.68 7.03 22.90
CA VAL A 24 11.48 7.28 24.32
C VAL A 24 11.75 6.05 25.16
N THR A 25 11.37 4.87 24.68
CA THR A 25 11.69 3.60 25.35
C THR A 25 13.18 3.39 25.49
N LYS A 26 13.96 3.72 24.45
CA LYS A 26 15.42 3.62 24.47
C LYS A 26 16.06 4.56 25.52
N ARG A 27 15.44 5.74 25.75
CA ARG A 27 16.01 6.78 26.64
C ARG A 27 15.58 6.67 28.11
N GLN A 28 14.31 6.43 28.37
CA GLN A 28 13.74 6.68 29.70
C GLN A 28 13.14 5.46 30.42
N LYS A 29 12.90 4.33 29.74
CA LYS A 29 12.18 3.15 30.31
C LYS A 29 10.81 3.47 30.95
N ASN A 30 10.29 4.69 30.80
CA ASN A 30 9.06 5.15 31.44
C ASN A 30 7.81 4.83 30.61
N ASN A 31 6.66 4.82 31.27
CA ASN A 31 5.37 4.57 30.66
C ASN A 31 4.90 5.84 29.92
N ASN A 32 4.76 5.76 28.60
CA ASN A 32 4.29 6.88 27.77
C ASN A 32 2.87 6.61 27.26
N VAL A 33 1.91 6.66 28.20
CA VAL A 33 0.51 6.38 27.89
C VAL A 33 -0.02 7.25 26.74
N GLY A 34 0.31 8.53 26.71
CA GLY A 34 -0.12 9.44 25.64
C GLY A 34 0.34 9.00 24.25
N LEU A 35 1.59 8.55 24.12
CA LEU A 35 2.10 8.01 22.84
C LEU A 35 1.43 6.69 22.45
N ILE A 36 1.13 5.82 23.44
CA ILE A 36 0.42 4.56 23.19
C ILE A 36 -1.00 4.85 22.70
N VAL A 37 -1.68 5.84 23.32
CA VAL A 37 -3.03 6.28 22.89
C VAL A 37 -3.00 6.84 21.46
N LEU A 38 -2.04 7.70 21.16
CA LEU A 38 -1.90 8.25 19.79
C LEU A 38 -1.58 7.16 18.75
N PHE A 39 -0.72 6.21 19.11
CA PHE A 39 -0.43 5.04 18.27
C PHE A 39 -1.69 4.18 18.02
N PHE A 40 -2.47 3.94 19.08
CA PHE A 40 -3.73 3.23 19.00
C PHE A 40 -4.74 3.94 18.08
N ILE A 41 -4.93 5.25 18.27
CA ILE A 41 -5.86 6.04 17.46
C ILE A 41 -5.45 6.02 15.99
N SER A 42 -4.19 6.24 15.69
CA SER A 42 -3.68 6.22 14.31
C SER A 42 -3.79 4.84 13.67
N ALA A 43 -3.50 3.77 14.44
CA ALA A 43 -3.66 2.38 14.01
C ALA A 43 -5.13 2.04 13.73
N PHE A 44 -6.06 2.49 14.58
CA PHE A 44 -7.49 2.32 14.38
C PHE A 44 -7.96 2.97 13.07
N PHE A 45 -7.59 4.23 12.84
CA PHE A 45 -7.93 4.92 11.60
C PHE A 45 -7.35 4.25 10.37
N LEU A 46 -6.11 3.75 10.42
CA LEU A 46 -5.52 2.98 9.32
C LEU A 46 -6.35 1.75 8.96
N CYS A 47 -6.73 0.98 9.97
CA CYS A 47 -7.53 -0.24 9.75
C CYS A 47 -8.96 0.09 9.27
N PHE A 48 -9.55 1.20 9.76
CA PHE A 48 -10.93 1.56 9.46
C PHE A 48 -11.08 2.24 8.09
N ILE A 49 -10.16 3.13 7.72
CA ILE A 49 -10.20 3.85 6.44
C ILE A 49 -9.96 2.90 5.26
N ARG A 50 -9.01 1.97 5.41
CA ARG A 50 -8.69 0.95 4.39
C ARG A 50 -8.51 -0.43 5.02
N HIS A 51 -9.20 -1.43 4.49
CA HIS A 51 -9.04 -2.81 4.95
C HIS A 51 -7.59 -3.31 4.90
N ASN A 52 -6.80 -2.81 3.94
CA ASN A 52 -5.38 -3.15 3.84
C ASN A 52 -4.54 -2.63 5.01
N GLY A 53 -5.02 -1.65 5.77
CA GLY A 53 -4.33 -1.12 6.97
C GLY A 53 -4.02 -2.18 8.01
N ILE A 54 -4.87 -3.20 8.14
CA ILE A 54 -4.65 -4.30 9.10
C ILE A 54 -3.35 -5.07 8.80
N PHE A 55 -3.01 -5.26 7.51
CA PHE A 55 -1.78 -5.96 7.10
C PHE A 55 -0.51 -5.13 7.35
N VAL A 56 -0.64 -3.84 7.60
CA VAL A 56 0.46 -2.98 8.03
C VAL A 56 0.52 -2.91 9.55
N VAL A 57 -0.63 -2.67 10.19
CA VAL A 57 -0.71 -2.41 11.63
C VAL A 57 -0.38 -3.65 12.45
N VAL A 58 -0.95 -4.81 12.11
CA VAL A 58 -0.79 -6.04 12.92
C VAL A 58 0.68 -6.49 12.98
N PRO A 59 1.39 -6.70 11.85
CA PRO A 59 2.80 -7.09 11.92
C PRO A 59 3.65 -6.03 12.63
N THR A 60 3.41 -4.74 12.37
CA THR A 60 4.17 -3.65 13.00
C THR A 60 3.98 -3.62 14.52
N ALA A 61 2.74 -3.76 15.00
CA ALA A 61 2.43 -3.80 16.41
C ALA A 61 3.05 -5.02 17.11
N LEU A 62 3.00 -6.19 16.49
CA LEU A 62 3.63 -7.42 17.01
C LEU A 62 5.15 -7.27 17.12
N PHE A 63 5.81 -6.71 16.11
CA PHE A 63 7.25 -6.43 16.17
C PHE A 63 7.59 -5.40 17.25
N LEU A 64 6.78 -4.34 17.40
CA LEU A 64 6.96 -3.35 18.46
C LEU A 64 6.79 -3.97 19.85
N ILE A 65 5.75 -4.79 20.05
CA ILE A 65 5.51 -5.51 21.32
C ILE A 65 6.70 -6.43 21.65
N GLY A 66 7.18 -7.19 20.68
CA GLY A 66 8.36 -8.04 20.84
C GLY A 66 9.60 -7.25 21.22
N TYR A 67 9.84 -6.12 20.52
CA TYR A 67 10.97 -5.23 20.84
C TYR A 67 10.88 -4.66 22.25
N LEU A 68 9.72 -4.14 22.66
CA LEU A 68 9.50 -3.58 23.99
C LEU A 68 9.59 -4.67 25.09
N GLY A 69 9.14 -5.87 24.79
CA GLY A 69 9.27 -7.04 25.68
C GLY A 69 10.74 -7.40 25.92
N LEU A 70 11.55 -7.47 24.85
CA LEU A 70 12.99 -7.73 24.95
C LEU A 70 13.73 -6.63 25.74
N GLN A 71 13.28 -5.37 25.61
CA GLN A 71 13.82 -4.24 26.37
C GLN A 71 13.28 -4.17 27.82
N LYS A 72 12.40 -5.09 28.24
CA LYS A 72 11.71 -5.09 29.54
C LYS A 72 11.05 -3.74 29.84
N SER A 73 10.49 -3.10 28.82
CA SER A 73 9.84 -1.79 28.92
C SER A 73 8.52 -1.88 29.66
N LYS A 74 8.26 -0.92 30.57
CA LYS A 74 6.95 -0.79 31.24
C LYS A 74 5.81 -0.50 30.25
N SER A 75 6.11 0.03 29.08
CA SER A 75 5.13 0.30 28.01
C SER A 75 4.62 -0.96 27.30
N CYS A 76 5.25 -2.12 27.51
CA CYS A 76 4.86 -3.36 26.83
C CYS A 76 3.43 -3.80 27.19
N LYS A 77 3.09 -3.86 28.47
CA LYS A 77 1.74 -4.26 28.94
C LYS A 77 0.62 -3.37 28.39
N PRO A 78 0.66 -2.02 28.55
CA PRO A 78 -0.39 -1.17 28.02
C PRO A 78 -0.46 -1.22 26.49
N LEU A 79 0.65 -1.44 25.78
CA LEU A 79 0.62 -1.60 24.33
C LEU A 79 -0.10 -2.91 23.92
N VAL A 80 0.16 -4.03 24.62
CA VAL A 80 -0.56 -5.29 24.37
C VAL A 80 -2.05 -5.11 24.60
N MET A 81 -2.45 -4.47 25.73
CA MET A 81 -3.86 -4.20 26.00
C MET A 81 -4.51 -3.33 24.91
N SER A 82 -3.83 -2.26 24.49
CA SER A 82 -4.29 -1.40 23.39
C SER A 82 -4.41 -2.16 22.07
N PHE A 83 -3.49 -3.07 21.79
CA PHE A 83 -3.53 -3.89 20.58
C PHE A 83 -4.69 -4.90 20.60
N CYS A 84 -4.95 -5.56 21.74
CA CYS A 84 -6.11 -6.43 21.89
C CYS A 84 -7.43 -5.64 21.74
N LEU A 85 -7.52 -4.46 22.33
CA LEU A 85 -8.66 -3.55 22.17
C LEU A 85 -8.84 -3.12 20.70
N LEU A 86 -7.75 -2.81 19.99
CA LEU A 86 -7.77 -2.46 18.58
C LEU A 86 -8.37 -3.59 17.74
N LEU A 87 -7.87 -4.82 17.92
CA LEU A 87 -8.39 -5.98 17.20
C LEU A 87 -9.87 -6.21 17.49
N PHE A 88 -10.27 -6.11 18.77
CA PHE A 88 -11.67 -6.22 19.16
C PHE A 88 -12.54 -5.17 18.46
N LEU A 89 -12.13 -3.90 18.45
CA LEU A 89 -12.89 -2.83 17.81
C LEU A 89 -12.98 -3.00 16.29
N VAL A 90 -11.89 -3.40 15.63
CA VAL A 90 -11.88 -3.63 14.18
C VAL A 90 -12.79 -4.81 13.82
N LEU A 91 -12.71 -5.91 14.55
CA LEU A 91 -13.57 -7.08 14.31
C LEU A 91 -15.05 -6.77 14.59
N SER A 92 -15.35 -6.10 15.71
CA SER A 92 -16.71 -5.70 16.08
C SER A 92 -17.30 -4.70 15.08
N SER A 93 -16.51 -3.74 14.59
CA SER A 93 -16.94 -2.79 13.57
C SER A 93 -17.27 -3.49 12.25
N ASN A 94 -16.44 -4.44 11.83
CA ASN A 94 -16.70 -5.22 10.62
C ASN A 94 -17.95 -6.11 10.76
N TYR A 95 -18.14 -6.72 11.94
CA TYR A 95 -19.34 -7.48 12.25
C TYR A 95 -20.59 -6.60 12.20
N TYR A 96 -20.55 -5.42 12.83
CA TYR A 96 -21.64 -4.45 12.85
C TYR A 96 -22.00 -3.96 11.44
N LEU A 97 -21.00 -3.55 10.65
CA LEU A 97 -21.21 -3.10 9.28
C LEU A 97 -21.88 -4.19 8.42
N LYS A 98 -21.41 -5.43 8.54
CA LYS A 98 -21.92 -6.55 7.74
C LYS A 98 -23.31 -7.01 8.18
N ASN A 99 -23.53 -7.22 9.48
CA ASN A 99 -24.71 -7.91 9.98
C ASN A 99 -25.83 -6.98 10.46
N VAL A 100 -25.50 -5.74 10.89
CA VAL A 100 -26.49 -4.77 11.39
C VAL A 100 -26.81 -3.75 10.30
N LEU A 101 -25.78 -3.18 9.68
CA LEU A 101 -25.99 -2.18 8.62
C LEU A 101 -26.12 -2.78 7.22
N HIS A 102 -25.99 -4.11 7.09
CA HIS A 102 -26.11 -4.84 5.80
C HIS A 102 -25.23 -4.25 4.69
N VAL A 103 -24.08 -3.69 5.05
CA VAL A 103 -23.11 -3.16 4.08
C VAL A 103 -22.56 -4.33 3.26
N LYS A 104 -22.79 -4.30 1.96
CA LYS A 104 -22.27 -5.33 1.05
C LYS A 104 -20.73 -5.25 1.03
N PRO A 105 -20.04 -6.40 1.23
CA PRO A 105 -18.59 -6.42 1.08
C PRO A 105 -18.18 -6.07 -0.35
N SER A 106 -16.97 -5.55 -0.50
CA SER A 106 -16.39 -5.36 -1.84
C SER A 106 -16.37 -6.67 -2.60
N PRO A 107 -16.63 -6.66 -3.92
CA PRO A 107 -16.58 -7.88 -4.71
C PRO A 107 -15.24 -8.59 -4.55
N THR A 108 -15.25 -9.88 -4.29
CA THR A 108 -14.04 -10.71 -4.10
C THR A 108 -13.09 -10.64 -5.29
N ARG A 109 -13.63 -10.42 -6.51
CA ARG A 109 -12.83 -10.25 -7.73
C ARG A 109 -11.80 -9.10 -7.66
N GLU A 110 -12.01 -8.10 -6.79
CA GLU A 110 -11.01 -7.03 -6.58
C GLU A 110 -9.72 -7.56 -5.94
N THR A 111 -9.79 -8.64 -5.19
CA THR A 111 -8.64 -9.24 -4.51
C THR A 111 -7.85 -10.20 -5.40
N PHE A 112 -8.38 -10.54 -6.57
CA PHE A 112 -7.78 -11.53 -7.48
C PHE A 112 -6.79 -10.92 -8.50
N ALA A 113 -6.46 -9.64 -8.40
CA ALA A 113 -5.55 -8.98 -9.33
C ALA A 113 -4.20 -9.69 -9.44
N LEU A 114 -3.65 -10.06 -8.29
CA LEU A 114 -2.36 -10.76 -8.19
C LEU A 114 -2.37 -12.13 -8.91
N LEU A 115 -3.53 -12.78 -8.98
CA LEU A 115 -3.69 -14.09 -9.60
C LEU A 115 -4.23 -13.98 -11.03
N GLY A 116 -5.13 -13.05 -11.28
CA GLY A 116 -5.81 -12.90 -12.58
C GLY A 116 -4.89 -12.41 -13.69
N GLN A 117 -4.01 -11.45 -13.42
CA GLN A 117 -3.06 -10.91 -14.41
C GLN A 117 -2.05 -11.98 -14.91
N PRO A 118 -1.40 -12.77 -14.04
CA PRO A 118 -0.57 -13.88 -14.47
C PRO A 118 -1.31 -14.93 -15.30
N ILE A 119 -2.53 -15.31 -14.90
CA ILE A 119 -3.36 -16.26 -15.65
C ILE A 119 -3.66 -15.70 -17.06
N ALA A 120 -4.12 -14.45 -17.12
CA ALA A 120 -4.45 -13.80 -18.38
C ALA A 120 -3.23 -13.69 -19.32
N LYS A 121 -2.05 -13.35 -18.77
CA LYS A 121 -0.80 -13.29 -19.54
C LYS A 121 -0.37 -14.64 -20.05
N ALA A 122 -0.45 -15.68 -19.22
CA ALA A 122 -0.13 -17.03 -19.61
C ALA A 122 -1.09 -17.55 -20.70
N TRP A 123 -2.39 -17.28 -20.55
CA TRP A 123 -3.41 -17.59 -21.54
C TRP A 123 -3.11 -16.93 -22.88
N MET A 124 -2.82 -15.62 -22.89
CA MET A 124 -2.51 -14.87 -24.10
C MET A 124 -1.27 -15.41 -24.84
N GLU A 125 -0.22 -15.79 -24.12
CA GLU A 125 1.03 -16.26 -24.75
C GLU A 125 1.01 -17.75 -25.11
N ASN A 126 0.19 -18.59 -24.46
CA ASN A 126 0.28 -20.05 -24.56
C ASN A 126 -1.07 -20.75 -24.76
N LYS A 127 -2.07 -20.07 -25.31
CA LYS A 127 -3.45 -20.59 -25.49
C LYS A 127 -3.51 -22.04 -26.02
N HIS A 128 -2.73 -22.33 -27.04
CA HIS A 128 -2.72 -23.64 -27.68
C HIS A 128 -2.07 -24.78 -26.87
N SER A 129 -1.39 -24.41 -25.78
CA SER A 129 -0.70 -25.36 -24.89
C SER A 129 -1.48 -25.63 -23.60
N PHE A 130 -2.69 -25.05 -23.46
CA PHE A 130 -3.56 -25.35 -22.34
C PHE A 130 -4.26 -26.69 -22.54
N ASP A 131 -4.13 -27.58 -21.59
CA ASP A 131 -4.80 -28.88 -21.60
C ASP A 131 -6.31 -28.75 -21.31
N ALA A 132 -7.08 -29.80 -21.61
CA ALA A 132 -8.52 -29.83 -21.40
C ALA A 132 -8.92 -29.59 -19.93
N SER A 133 -8.07 -29.97 -19.00
CA SER A 133 -8.30 -29.76 -17.56
C SER A 133 -8.14 -28.27 -17.18
N MET A 134 -7.15 -27.58 -17.75
CA MET A 134 -6.99 -26.14 -17.55
C MET A 134 -8.12 -25.34 -18.19
N LEU A 135 -8.54 -25.72 -19.41
CA LEU A 135 -9.67 -25.08 -20.07
C LEU A 135 -10.95 -25.18 -19.24
N LYS A 136 -11.23 -26.35 -18.66
CA LYS A 136 -12.37 -26.54 -17.75
C LYS A 136 -12.28 -25.67 -16.48
N GLU A 137 -11.08 -25.47 -15.95
CA GLU A 137 -10.87 -24.57 -14.81
C GLU A 137 -10.96 -23.08 -15.22
N MET A 138 -10.51 -22.72 -16.42
CA MET A 138 -10.72 -21.38 -16.98
C MET A 138 -12.21 -21.03 -17.10
N GLU A 139 -13.03 -21.94 -17.60
CA GLU A 139 -14.49 -21.77 -17.70
C GLU A 139 -15.18 -21.59 -16.35
N LYS A 140 -14.65 -22.19 -15.27
CA LYS A 140 -15.17 -21.99 -13.92
C LYS A 140 -14.86 -20.61 -13.39
N VAL A 141 -13.69 -20.06 -13.73
CA VAL A 141 -13.20 -18.80 -13.19
C VAL A 141 -13.62 -17.61 -14.04
N PHE A 142 -13.61 -17.75 -15.37
CA PHE A 142 -13.91 -16.65 -16.28
C PHE A 142 -15.23 -16.86 -17.02
N TYR A 143 -15.91 -15.73 -17.32
CA TYR A 143 -17.12 -15.75 -18.14
C TYR A 143 -16.80 -16.09 -19.60
N ASP A 144 -15.74 -15.45 -20.12
CA ASP A 144 -15.30 -15.59 -21.52
C ASP A 144 -13.77 -15.47 -21.56
N SER A 145 -13.11 -16.61 -21.73
CA SER A 145 -11.66 -16.67 -21.82
C SER A 145 -11.12 -16.08 -23.15
N GLU A 146 -11.93 -16.08 -24.23
CA GLU A 146 -11.53 -15.48 -25.50
C GLU A 146 -11.51 -13.95 -25.41
N LYS A 147 -12.46 -13.37 -24.66
CA LYS A 147 -12.47 -11.94 -24.40
C LYS A 147 -11.24 -11.45 -23.66
N ILE A 148 -10.61 -12.30 -22.85
CA ILE A 148 -9.33 -11.97 -22.22
C ILE A 148 -8.26 -11.68 -23.29
N LEU A 149 -8.26 -12.38 -24.42
CA LEU A 149 -7.26 -12.18 -25.47
C LEU A 149 -7.38 -10.81 -26.14
N THR A 150 -8.61 -10.33 -26.33
CA THR A 150 -8.87 -9.02 -26.96
C THR A 150 -8.72 -7.86 -26.00
N ASP A 151 -9.14 -8.03 -24.75
CA ASP A 151 -9.26 -6.95 -23.78
C ASP A 151 -8.05 -6.85 -22.84
N TYR A 152 -7.16 -7.85 -22.87
CA TYR A 152 -6.01 -7.89 -21.95
C TYR A 152 -5.14 -6.63 -22.06
N ASN A 153 -5.01 -5.94 -20.95
CA ASN A 153 -4.05 -4.85 -20.80
C ASN A 153 -3.05 -5.20 -19.69
N PRO A 154 -1.74 -5.31 -19.99
CA PRO A 154 -0.75 -5.68 -18.99
C PRO A 154 -0.63 -4.65 -17.84
N GLN A 155 -1.10 -3.44 -18.04
CA GLN A 155 -1.01 -2.34 -17.09
C GLN A 155 -2.29 -2.13 -16.28
N LEU A 156 -3.43 -2.67 -16.76
CA LEU A 156 -4.73 -2.50 -16.13
C LEU A 156 -5.32 -3.87 -15.77
N TYR A 157 -5.74 -4.00 -14.52
CA TYR A 157 -6.43 -5.21 -14.08
C TYR A 157 -7.92 -5.23 -14.47
N ASP A 158 -8.53 -4.07 -14.62
CA ASP A 158 -9.98 -3.95 -14.82
C ASP A 158 -10.52 -4.81 -15.97
N PRO A 159 -9.89 -4.89 -17.16
CA PRO A 159 -10.38 -5.76 -18.22
C PRO A 159 -10.43 -7.24 -17.80
N VAL A 160 -9.40 -7.73 -17.15
CA VAL A 160 -9.34 -9.12 -16.65
C VAL A 160 -10.35 -9.33 -15.53
N LYS A 161 -10.44 -8.39 -14.59
CA LYS A 161 -11.39 -8.42 -13.47
C LYS A 161 -12.83 -8.55 -13.93
N HIS A 162 -13.20 -7.87 -15.00
CA HIS A 162 -14.57 -7.91 -15.52
C HIS A 162 -14.92 -9.27 -16.13
N GLN A 163 -13.94 -10.04 -16.56
CA GLN A 163 -14.13 -11.40 -17.06
C GLN A 163 -14.19 -12.44 -15.93
N ILE A 164 -13.76 -12.14 -14.72
CA ILE A 164 -13.87 -13.08 -13.59
C ILE A 164 -15.33 -13.19 -13.15
N ARG A 165 -15.82 -14.44 -13.05
CA ARG A 165 -17.17 -14.74 -12.59
C ARG A 165 -17.39 -14.22 -11.16
N LYS A 166 -18.57 -13.68 -10.89
CA LYS A 166 -18.92 -13.19 -9.56
C LYS A 166 -18.98 -14.34 -8.54
N GLU A 167 -19.28 -15.53 -9.03
CA GLU A 167 -19.43 -16.77 -8.28
C GLU A 167 -18.10 -17.51 -8.08
N ALA A 168 -17.02 -17.08 -8.79
CA ALA A 168 -15.71 -17.72 -8.67
C ALA A 168 -15.21 -17.66 -7.23
N SER A 169 -14.91 -18.84 -6.66
CA SER A 169 -14.37 -18.91 -5.32
C SER A 169 -12.87 -18.53 -5.30
N PRO A 170 -12.36 -17.97 -4.19
CA PRO A 170 -10.93 -17.74 -4.03
C PRO A 170 -10.08 -18.99 -4.24
N LYS A 171 -10.63 -20.15 -3.87
CA LYS A 171 -9.97 -21.45 -4.04
C LYS A 171 -9.82 -21.81 -5.53
N ASP A 172 -10.87 -21.63 -6.33
CA ASP A 172 -10.82 -21.95 -7.75
C ASP A 172 -9.81 -21.07 -8.50
N VAL A 173 -9.81 -19.76 -8.20
CA VAL A 173 -8.86 -18.82 -8.78
C VAL A 173 -7.42 -19.16 -8.39
N ALA A 174 -7.19 -19.50 -7.12
CA ALA A 174 -5.86 -19.87 -6.63
C ALA A 174 -5.37 -21.20 -7.23
N GLN A 175 -6.25 -22.20 -7.36
CA GLN A 175 -5.92 -23.48 -7.97
C GLN A 175 -5.56 -23.32 -9.44
N LEU A 176 -6.35 -22.56 -10.19
CA LEU A 176 -6.06 -22.26 -11.60
C LEU A 176 -4.73 -21.50 -11.71
N ALA A 177 -4.51 -20.46 -10.89
CA ALA A 177 -3.27 -19.69 -10.90
C ALA A 177 -2.05 -20.58 -10.63
N PHE A 178 -2.13 -21.43 -9.60
CA PHE A 178 -1.05 -22.36 -9.27
C PHE A 178 -0.73 -23.30 -10.43
N LYS A 179 -1.75 -23.89 -11.04
CA LYS A 179 -1.61 -24.82 -12.15
C LYS A 179 -0.99 -24.15 -13.39
N VAL A 180 -1.55 -23.00 -13.78
CA VAL A 180 -1.07 -22.20 -14.92
C VAL A 180 0.36 -21.72 -14.68
N CYS A 181 0.67 -21.18 -13.51
CA CYS A 181 2.00 -20.65 -13.22
C CYS A 181 3.06 -21.74 -13.03
N LYS A 182 2.67 -22.94 -12.62
CA LYS A 182 3.55 -24.12 -12.60
C LYS A 182 3.95 -24.52 -14.02
N GLN A 183 3.03 -24.47 -14.97
CA GLN A 183 3.28 -24.86 -16.36
C GLN A 183 3.94 -23.74 -17.18
N PHE A 184 3.54 -22.49 -16.94
CA PHE A 184 4.01 -21.31 -17.69
C PHE A 184 4.64 -20.24 -16.79
N PRO A 185 5.71 -20.56 -16.02
CA PRO A 185 6.27 -19.67 -15.01
C PRO A 185 6.76 -18.34 -15.59
N LYS A 186 7.35 -18.36 -16.78
CA LYS A 186 7.85 -17.13 -17.44
C LYS A 186 6.72 -16.15 -17.75
N SER A 187 5.60 -16.64 -18.30
CA SER A 187 4.44 -15.80 -18.63
C SER A 187 3.77 -15.25 -17.36
N CYS A 188 3.67 -16.06 -16.30
CA CYS A 188 3.15 -15.60 -15.02
C CYS A 188 4.02 -14.48 -14.40
N ILE A 189 5.35 -14.65 -14.41
CA ILE A 189 6.28 -13.62 -13.91
C ILE A 189 6.16 -12.35 -14.74
N LYS A 190 6.07 -12.43 -16.06
CA LYS A 190 5.83 -11.28 -16.92
C LYS A 190 4.51 -10.58 -16.57
N GLY A 191 3.43 -11.34 -16.33
CA GLY A 191 2.14 -10.80 -15.93
C GLY A 191 2.22 -10.01 -14.61
N LEU A 192 2.93 -10.52 -13.60
CA LEU A 192 3.16 -9.84 -12.33
C LEU A 192 3.99 -8.56 -12.50
N ILE A 193 5.11 -8.65 -13.24
CA ILE A 193 5.98 -7.49 -13.47
C ILE A 193 5.24 -6.40 -14.26
N SER A 194 4.52 -6.78 -15.31
CA SER A 194 3.75 -5.83 -16.11
C SER A 194 2.68 -5.12 -15.31
N HIS A 195 2.14 -5.79 -14.29
CA HIS A 195 1.10 -5.22 -13.43
C HIS A 195 1.64 -4.23 -12.39
N SER A 196 2.92 -4.29 -12.05
CA SER A 196 3.52 -3.45 -11.00
C SER A 196 4.63 -2.51 -11.50
N TYR A 197 4.99 -2.59 -12.77
CA TYR A 197 6.19 -1.92 -13.28
C TYR A 197 6.14 -0.38 -13.17
N LEU A 198 4.97 0.25 -13.19
CA LEU A 198 4.82 1.71 -13.06
C LEU A 198 5.28 2.25 -11.70
N TYR A 199 5.36 1.41 -10.68
CA TYR A 199 5.95 1.78 -9.39
C TYR A 199 7.48 1.86 -9.43
N PHE A 200 8.12 1.28 -10.46
CA PHE A 200 9.57 1.16 -10.57
C PHE A 200 10.15 1.78 -11.83
N TYR A 201 9.38 1.94 -12.89
CA TYR A 201 9.91 2.40 -14.16
C TYR A 201 9.73 3.92 -14.36
N PRO A 202 10.83 4.71 -14.34
CA PRO A 202 10.74 6.17 -14.36
C PRO A 202 10.34 6.76 -15.72
N PHE A 203 10.49 6.00 -16.81
CA PHE A 203 10.23 6.46 -18.17
C PHE A 203 8.91 5.94 -18.74
N ALA A 204 8.02 5.41 -17.89
CA ALA A 204 6.72 4.97 -18.33
C ALA A 204 5.91 6.12 -18.93
N ASN A 205 5.35 5.89 -20.13
CA ASN A 205 4.37 6.80 -20.69
C ASN A 205 3.10 6.78 -19.83
N ASN A 206 2.68 7.93 -19.34
CA ASN A 206 1.57 8.08 -18.40
C ASN A 206 0.19 7.95 -19.00
N ASN A 207 0.08 7.55 -20.26
CA ASN A 207 -1.21 7.46 -20.96
C ASN A 207 -2.20 6.46 -20.34
N VAL A 208 -1.75 5.67 -19.35
CA VAL A 208 -2.57 4.62 -18.73
C VAL A 208 -3.31 5.10 -17.49
N MET A 209 -2.68 5.95 -16.68
CA MET A 209 -3.34 6.61 -15.54
C MET A 209 -2.64 7.92 -15.26
N ALA A 210 -3.33 9.02 -15.46
CA ALA A 210 -2.83 10.31 -15.05
C ALA A 210 -2.82 10.38 -13.51
N PRO A 211 -1.68 10.74 -12.91
CA PRO A 211 -1.48 10.65 -11.46
C PRO A 211 -2.37 11.57 -10.63
N PHE A 212 -2.94 12.60 -11.23
CA PHE A 212 -3.80 13.58 -10.57
C PHE A 212 -4.93 14.01 -11.48
N TYR A 213 -5.82 13.11 -11.95
CA TYR A 213 -7.00 13.58 -12.64
C TYR A 213 -8.11 13.97 -11.67
N TRP A 214 -8.38 15.21 -11.72
CA TRP A 214 -9.47 15.92 -11.11
C TRP A 214 -10.70 15.85 -12.01
N TRP A 215 -11.24 14.66 -12.16
CA TRP A 215 -12.50 14.53 -12.87
C TRP A 215 -13.62 14.80 -11.89
N ILE A 216 -14.08 16.03 -11.88
CA ILE A 216 -15.48 16.24 -11.56
C ILE A 216 -16.20 16.19 -12.90
N GLU A 217 -16.47 15.00 -13.37
CA GLU A 217 -17.32 14.81 -14.52
C GLU A 217 -18.73 15.23 -14.15
N THR A 218 -19.20 16.33 -14.74
CA THR A 218 -20.60 16.77 -14.66
C THR A 218 -21.56 15.74 -15.25
N GLY A 219 -21.07 14.81 -16.05
CA GLY A 219 -21.83 13.72 -16.65
C GLY A 219 -21.89 12.42 -15.87
N ALA A 220 -21.26 12.32 -14.69
CA ALA A 220 -21.35 11.09 -13.92
C ALA A 220 -22.81 10.82 -13.51
N PRO A 221 -23.33 9.60 -13.74
CA PRO A 221 -24.78 9.30 -13.56
C PRO A 221 -25.32 9.55 -12.15
N ASN A 222 -24.43 9.70 -11.17
CA ASN A 222 -24.80 9.95 -9.78
C ASN A 222 -24.82 11.44 -9.39
N ILE A 223 -24.24 12.34 -10.19
CA ILE A 223 -24.21 13.78 -9.88
C ILE A 223 -25.61 14.35 -9.88
N GLY A 224 -26.45 13.98 -10.86
CA GLY A 224 -27.85 14.40 -10.92
C GLY A 224 -28.70 13.92 -9.74
N LYS A 225 -28.43 12.71 -9.22
CA LYS A 225 -29.14 12.16 -8.06
C LYS A 225 -28.86 12.94 -6.77
N PHE A 226 -27.69 13.51 -6.61
CA PHE A 226 -27.28 14.26 -5.41
C PHE A 226 -27.45 15.77 -5.59
N LYS A 227 -27.97 16.23 -6.73
CA LYS A 227 -28.14 17.70 -7.07
C LYS A 227 -26.84 18.48 -6.81
N LEU A 228 -25.70 17.86 -7.06
CA LEU A 228 -24.39 18.48 -6.84
C LEU A 228 -24.20 19.60 -7.87
N GLN A 229 -23.86 20.80 -7.38
CA GLN A 229 -23.53 21.94 -8.18
C GLN A 229 -22.10 22.39 -7.93
N TYR A 230 -21.50 23.01 -8.95
CA TYR A 230 -20.20 23.59 -8.77
C TYR A 230 -20.25 24.84 -7.91
N THR A 231 -19.49 24.87 -6.82
CA THR A 231 -19.37 26.04 -5.93
C THR A 231 -18.52 27.16 -6.57
N PHE A 232 -17.56 26.78 -7.42
CA PHE A 232 -16.63 27.73 -8.03
C PHE A 232 -17.01 28.02 -9.50
N SER A 233 -16.72 29.24 -9.94
CA SER A 233 -16.92 29.65 -11.34
C SER A 233 -16.09 28.80 -12.29
N SER A 234 -16.51 28.70 -13.56
CA SER A 234 -15.81 28.00 -14.63
C SER A 234 -14.36 28.45 -14.77
N ARG A 235 -14.11 29.76 -14.65
CA ARG A 235 -12.77 30.36 -14.73
C ARG A 235 -11.83 29.89 -13.63
N TRP A 236 -12.32 29.71 -12.38
CA TRP A 236 -11.52 29.18 -11.29
C TRP A 236 -11.23 27.69 -11.46
N ARG A 237 -12.21 26.93 -11.91
CA ARG A 237 -12.02 25.48 -12.19
C ARG A 237 -10.99 25.26 -13.27
N GLU A 238 -11.04 26.04 -14.35
CA GLU A 238 -10.06 25.99 -15.44
C GLU A 238 -8.64 26.31 -14.92
N ARG A 239 -8.47 27.37 -14.11
CA ARG A 239 -7.18 27.70 -13.51
C ARG A 239 -6.62 26.57 -12.64
N VAL A 240 -7.45 25.96 -11.79
CA VAL A 240 -7.04 24.85 -10.94
C VAL A 240 -6.69 23.60 -11.77
N THR A 241 -7.47 23.33 -12.83
CA THR A 241 -7.19 22.23 -13.75
C THR A 241 -5.86 22.46 -14.49
N ASN A 242 -5.65 23.66 -15.02
CA ASN A 242 -4.39 24.01 -15.71
C ASN A 242 -3.18 23.95 -14.78
N TYR A 243 -3.33 24.39 -13.52
CA TYR A 243 -2.29 24.23 -12.51
C TYR A 243 -1.99 22.77 -12.25
N GLY A 244 -3.02 21.92 -12.04
CA GLY A 244 -2.85 20.47 -11.89
C GLY A 244 -2.17 19.84 -13.11
N TYR A 245 -2.53 20.26 -14.31
CA TYR A 245 -1.90 19.80 -15.55
C TYR A 245 -0.40 20.10 -15.61
N ILE A 246 0.03 21.29 -15.17
CA ILE A 246 1.46 21.65 -15.10
C ILE A 246 2.23 20.66 -14.23
N TRP A 247 1.67 20.28 -13.08
CA TRP A 247 2.30 19.33 -12.16
C TRP A 247 2.39 17.91 -12.73
N VAL A 248 1.48 17.55 -13.62
CA VAL A 248 1.45 16.21 -14.22
C VAL A 248 2.32 16.10 -15.46
N GLU A 249 2.31 17.12 -16.29
CA GLU A 249 2.89 17.08 -17.65
C GLU A 249 4.23 17.79 -17.77
N LYS A 250 4.44 18.86 -17.00
CA LYS A 250 5.63 19.72 -17.18
C LYS A 250 6.77 19.32 -16.26
N MET A 251 7.95 19.08 -16.83
CA MET A 251 9.18 18.95 -16.04
C MET A 251 9.58 20.33 -15.44
N PRO A 252 10.14 20.38 -14.21
CA PRO A 252 10.47 19.24 -13.32
C PRO A 252 9.31 18.74 -12.45
N PHE A 253 8.16 19.41 -12.49
CA PHE A 253 7.05 19.13 -11.58
C PHE A 253 6.47 17.71 -11.75
N SER A 254 6.38 17.25 -12.99
CA SER A 254 5.89 15.93 -13.30
C SER A 254 6.75 14.80 -12.67
N PHE A 255 8.02 15.05 -12.38
CA PHE A 255 8.88 14.11 -11.68
C PHE A 255 8.37 13.79 -10.27
N VAL A 256 7.91 14.83 -9.54
CA VAL A 256 7.44 14.70 -8.14
C VAL A 256 6.12 13.92 -8.05
N THR A 257 5.31 13.98 -9.10
CA THR A 257 3.98 13.34 -9.12
C THR A 257 4.01 11.90 -9.65
N ARG A 258 5.16 11.39 -10.04
CA ARG A 258 5.31 10.02 -10.56
C ARG A 258 5.33 8.99 -9.43
N PRO A 259 4.67 7.83 -9.60
CA PRO A 259 4.57 6.83 -8.55
C PRO A 259 5.91 6.17 -8.20
N TYR A 260 6.90 6.19 -9.09
CA TYR A 260 8.23 5.63 -8.81
C TYR A 260 9.03 6.45 -7.78
N LEU A 261 8.83 7.78 -7.71
CA LEU A 261 9.61 8.63 -6.81
C LEU A 261 9.41 8.27 -5.33
N PRO A 262 8.18 8.21 -4.80
CA PRO A 262 7.97 7.76 -3.42
C PRO A 262 8.49 6.33 -3.19
N THR A 263 8.38 5.45 -4.17
CA THR A 263 8.91 4.08 -4.10
C THR A 263 10.43 4.07 -3.94
N TYR A 264 11.15 4.80 -4.79
CA TYR A 264 12.61 4.88 -4.72
C TYR A 264 13.10 5.54 -3.43
N LEU A 265 12.45 6.63 -3.01
CA LEU A 265 12.77 7.28 -1.74
C LEU A 265 12.54 6.34 -0.56
N ALA A 266 11.42 5.63 -0.52
CA ALA A 266 11.12 4.68 0.53
C ALA A 266 12.14 3.53 0.59
N ILE A 267 12.52 2.98 -0.56
CA ILE A 267 13.53 1.92 -0.65
C ILE A 267 14.91 2.44 -0.24
N LEU A 268 15.37 3.55 -0.82
CA LEU A 268 16.69 4.12 -0.54
C LEU A 268 16.83 4.47 0.95
N LEU A 269 15.90 5.23 1.50
CA LEU A 269 15.94 5.63 2.90
C LEU A 269 15.77 4.43 3.83
N GLY A 270 14.89 3.48 3.47
CA GLY A 270 14.70 2.23 4.23
C GLY A 270 15.98 1.40 4.29
N VAL A 271 16.66 1.23 3.16
CA VAL A 271 17.94 0.52 3.08
C VAL A 271 19.00 1.23 3.92
N LEU A 272 19.12 2.57 3.81
CA LEU A 272 20.05 3.34 4.64
C LEU A 272 19.77 3.19 6.14
N ILE A 273 18.50 3.16 6.54
CA ILE A 273 18.09 2.93 7.93
C ILE A 273 18.48 1.51 8.39
N ILE A 274 18.27 0.49 7.56
CA ILE A 274 18.61 -0.91 7.86
C ILE A 274 20.12 -1.07 7.99
N PHE A 275 20.92 -0.44 7.13
CA PHE A 275 22.38 -0.49 7.20
C PHE A 275 22.95 0.03 8.53
N ARG A 276 22.21 0.87 9.25
CA ARG A 276 22.57 1.28 10.62
C ARG A 276 22.44 0.13 11.64
N ARG A 277 21.93 -1.04 11.24
CA ARG A 277 21.79 -2.26 12.06
C ARG A 277 21.10 -2.03 13.40
N SER A 278 20.14 -1.12 13.44
CA SER A 278 19.37 -0.79 14.63
C SER A 278 18.02 -1.51 14.60
N ALA A 279 17.70 -2.28 15.64
CA ALA A 279 16.38 -2.90 15.79
C ALA A 279 15.26 -1.85 15.74
N ALA A 280 15.50 -0.66 16.31
CA ALA A 280 14.60 0.48 16.23
C ALA A 280 14.36 0.92 14.77
N GLY A 281 15.44 0.98 13.97
CA GLY A 281 15.33 1.31 12.54
C GLY A 281 14.53 0.26 11.76
N MET A 282 14.73 -1.02 12.04
CA MET A 282 13.96 -2.10 11.38
C MET A 282 12.47 -2.00 11.68
N ILE A 283 12.09 -1.69 12.94
CA ILE A 283 10.69 -1.50 13.31
C ILE A 283 10.08 -0.32 12.56
N LEU A 284 10.82 0.79 12.42
CA LEU A 284 10.36 1.97 11.70
C LEU A 284 10.15 1.70 10.21
N VAL A 285 11.03 0.92 9.60
CA VAL A 285 10.99 0.61 8.16
C VAL A 285 9.92 -0.42 7.81
N LEU A 286 9.54 -1.28 8.76
CA LEU A 286 8.58 -2.36 8.55
C LEU A 286 7.23 -1.89 7.96
N PRO A 287 6.51 -0.89 8.53
CA PRO A 287 5.23 -0.43 7.97
C PRO A 287 5.39 0.15 6.56
N ILE A 288 6.54 0.73 6.26
CA ILE A 288 6.86 1.32 4.96
C ILE A 288 7.00 0.22 3.90
N PHE A 289 7.78 -0.84 4.19
CA PHE A 289 7.92 -1.97 3.29
C PHE A 289 6.62 -2.78 3.15
N LEU A 290 5.86 -2.94 4.22
CA LEU A 290 4.53 -3.58 4.13
C LEU A 290 3.59 -2.78 3.23
N THR A 291 3.57 -1.44 3.36
CA THR A 291 2.77 -0.57 2.49
C THR A 291 3.22 -0.66 1.03
N LEU A 292 4.53 -0.65 0.77
CA LEU A 292 5.08 -0.83 -0.58
C LEU A 292 4.68 -2.19 -1.16
N THR A 293 4.80 -3.26 -0.39
CA THR A 293 4.37 -4.61 -0.80
C THR A 293 2.88 -4.63 -1.15
N LEU A 294 2.03 -4.05 -0.32
CA LEU A 294 0.59 -3.97 -0.58
C LEU A 294 0.27 -3.15 -1.83
N ASN A 295 1.04 -2.10 -2.13
CA ASN A 295 0.86 -1.33 -3.36
C ASN A 295 1.22 -2.15 -4.60
N ILE A 296 2.32 -2.93 -4.54
CA ILE A 296 2.73 -3.84 -5.63
C ILE A 296 1.67 -4.93 -5.86
N LEU A 297 1.07 -5.43 -4.78
CA LEU A 297 0.01 -6.45 -4.84
C LEU A 297 -1.38 -5.87 -5.14
N SER A 298 -1.51 -4.53 -5.20
CA SER A 298 -2.77 -3.83 -5.45
C SER A 298 -3.29 -4.11 -6.87
N PRO A 299 -4.62 -4.11 -7.07
CA PRO A 299 -5.21 -4.25 -8.41
C PRO A 299 -4.95 -3.07 -9.35
N VAL A 300 -4.33 -2.01 -8.87
CA VAL A 300 -4.11 -0.78 -9.64
C VAL A 300 -2.62 -0.52 -9.78
N ASN A 301 -2.15 -0.54 -11.02
CA ASN A 301 -0.75 -0.29 -11.35
C ASN A 301 -0.43 1.20 -11.34
N GLY A 302 0.56 1.62 -10.55
CA GLY A 302 1.13 2.96 -10.63
C GLY A 302 0.21 4.11 -10.23
N ASP A 303 -0.88 3.86 -9.51
CA ASP A 303 -1.74 4.95 -9.03
C ASP A 303 -1.07 5.69 -7.86
N PHE A 304 -0.80 6.97 -8.07
CA PHE A 304 -0.11 7.83 -7.10
C PHE A 304 -0.83 7.93 -5.74
N ARG A 305 -2.15 7.82 -5.71
CA ARG A 305 -2.90 7.84 -4.43
C ARG A 305 -2.48 6.73 -3.46
N TYR A 306 -2.01 5.59 -3.96
CA TYR A 306 -1.49 4.51 -3.13
C TYR A 306 -0.06 4.80 -2.62
N GLN A 307 0.63 5.75 -3.25
CA GLN A 307 1.98 6.17 -2.86
C GLN A 307 1.97 7.33 -1.84
N LEU A 308 0.84 8.00 -1.64
CA LEU A 308 0.71 9.10 -0.67
C LEU A 308 1.21 8.74 0.74
N PRO A 309 0.92 7.54 1.30
CA PRO A 309 1.45 7.15 2.60
C PRO A 309 2.98 7.09 2.64
N LEU A 310 3.61 6.57 1.57
CA LEU A 310 5.07 6.51 1.47
C LEU A 310 5.68 7.91 1.40
N LEU A 311 5.09 8.79 0.59
CA LEU A 311 5.54 10.18 0.49
C LEU A 311 5.43 10.92 1.82
N ALA A 312 4.33 10.71 2.55
CA ALA A 312 4.05 11.36 3.83
C ALA A 312 5.08 11.01 4.93
N VAL A 313 5.74 9.86 4.85
CA VAL A 313 6.74 9.44 5.85
C VAL A 313 8.18 9.74 5.46
N VAL A 314 8.45 10.19 4.23
CA VAL A 314 9.81 10.55 3.78
C VAL A 314 10.49 11.54 4.71
N PRO A 315 9.87 12.66 5.13
CA PRO A 315 10.49 13.61 6.06
C PRO A 315 10.89 12.97 7.40
N MET A 316 10.07 12.07 7.92
CA MET A 316 10.36 11.33 9.16
C MET A 316 11.55 10.38 9.00
N MET A 317 11.67 9.69 7.86
CA MET A 317 12.81 8.82 7.57
C MET A 317 14.11 9.60 7.48
N ILE A 318 14.08 10.77 6.83
CA ILE A 318 15.23 11.69 6.77
C ILE A 318 15.61 12.17 8.16
N LEU A 319 14.62 12.61 8.96
CA LEU A 319 14.85 13.06 10.33
C LEU A 319 15.51 11.94 11.17
N TRP A 320 15.04 10.70 11.04
CA TRP A 320 15.62 9.56 11.73
C TRP A 320 17.09 9.35 11.34
N LEU A 321 17.40 9.40 10.05
CA LEU A 321 18.77 9.24 9.55
C LEU A 321 19.72 10.34 10.09
N VAL A 322 19.24 11.58 10.15
CA VAL A 322 20.01 12.72 10.69
C VAL A 322 20.25 12.54 12.19
N MET A 323 19.21 12.23 12.96
CA MET A 323 19.31 12.10 14.42
C MET A 323 20.19 10.92 14.86
N PHE A 324 20.08 9.78 14.20
CA PHE A 324 20.82 8.56 14.57
C PHE A 324 22.11 8.36 13.77
N GLY A 325 22.31 9.13 12.71
CA GLY A 325 23.57 9.15 11.96
C GLY A 325 24.76 9.61 12.81
N GLN A 326 24.52 10.49 13.75
CA GLN A 326 25.54 11.07 14.65
C GLN A 326 25.92 10.13 15.82
N GLU A 327 25.02 9.28 16.31
CA GLU A 327 25.34 8.33 17.40
C GLU A 327 26.42 7.28 17.03
N GLY A 328 26.48 6.89 15.77
CA GLY A 328 27.50 5.96 15.25
C GLY A 328 28.90 6.58 15.17
N SER A 329 28.99 7.84 14.75
CA SER A 329 30.24 8.58 14.60
C SER A 329 30.93 8.83 15.95
N THR A 330 30.18 9.20 16.97
CA THR A 330 30.70 9.44 18.32
C THR A 330 31.22 8.15 19.01
N LYS A 331 30.58 7.01 18.78
CA LYS A 331 31.08 5.73 19.28
C LYS A 331 32.36 5.25 18.61
N VAL A 332 32.47 5.46 17.29
CA VAL A 332 33.68 5.15 16.51
C VAL A 332 34.83 6.06 16.92
N GLN A 333 34.59 7.36 17.06
CA GLN A 333 35.59 8.31 17.53
C GLN A 333 36.07 8.00 18.96
N LYS A 334 35.15 7.67 19.89
CA LYS A 334 35.53 7.23 21.24
C LYS A 334 36.39 5.93 21.22
N LYS A 335 36.04 4.99 20.35
CA LYS A 335 36.80 3.75 20.21
C LYS A 335 38.21 3.98 19.65
N ILE A 336 38.33 4.88 18.67
CA ILE A 336 39.64 5.26 18.08
C ILE A 336 40.49 6.03 19.10
N LEU A 337 39.90 6.89 19.91
CA LEU A 337 40.62 7.61 20.96
C LEU A 337 41.09 6.66 22.10
N LEU A 338 40.31 5.66 22.47
CA LEU A 338 40.69 4.65 23.48
C LEU A 338 41.70 3.64 22.99
N THR A 339 41.87 3.44 21.68
CA THR A 339 42.90 2.58 21.10
C THR A 339 44.19 3.31 20.81
N ARG A 340 44.23 4.64 20.96
CA ARG A 340 45.45 5.48 20.79
C ARG A 340 46.02 5.99 22.11
N ALA A 341 45.36 5.75 23.24
CA ALA A 341 45.84 5.96 24.60
C ALA A 341 46.35 4.64 25.21
#